data_6439029dc77c7c4e3a300dea31dfd656
#
_entry.id   6439029dc77c7c4e3a300dea31dfd656
#
_cell.length_a   1.000
_cell.length_b   1.000
_cell.length_c   1.000
_cell.angle_alpha   90.00
_cell.angle_beta   90.00
_cell.angle_gamma   90.00
#
_symmetry.space_group_name_H-M   'P 1'
#
loop_
_entity.id
_entity.type
_entity.pdbx_description
1 polymer ?
#
loop_
_entity_poly.entity_id
_entity_poly.type
_entity_poly.pdbx_seq_one_letter_code
_entity_poly.pdbx_strand_id
1 'polypeptide(L)'
;QYSIPACPGWDYKNLSNPEPSNNDHVNIASYLTRTAKTQPHKRAVVYPASRDKKGRIAYSHLTFKQLDQESDCLAHGLAAAGVTHGTRTVLMVKPSLDFFTLIFALFKTGAVPVVVDPGMGIQRMVGCFKSSRPEAFIGIPLAHVVRTVYPGFFKTVKTWITVGRRWFWGGLTLEQLRRSPGRSYACAKTGRGDTAAILFTTGSTGPAKGAVYSHGNFDAQLKQIQTHLNMSSDEIDLSTFPLFALF
;
A
#
# COMPACT_ATOMS: atom_id res chain seq x y z
N GLN A 1 -28.21 21.94 -1.50
CA GLN A 1 -28.43 20.62 -2.12
C GLN A 1 -28.05 20.76 -3.60
N TYR A 2 -26.78 20.39 -3.93
CA TYR A 2 -26.37 20.28 -5.32
C TYR A 2 -26.61 18.83 -5.75
N SER A 3 -27.64 18.59 -6.53
CA SER A 3 -27.86 17.35 -7.26
C SER A 3 -26.93 17.32 -8.46
N ILE A 4 -25.99 16.37 -8.48
CA ILE A 4 -25.18 16.07 -9.66
C ILE A 4 -26.12 15.48 -10.71
N PRO A 5 -26.19 16.04 -11.95
CA PRO A 5 -27.02 15.44 -12.99
C PRO A 5 -26.48 14.05 -13.34
N ALA A 6 -27.36 13.06 -13.34
CA ALA A 6 -27.05 11.71 -13.78
C ALA A 6 -26.56 11.73 -15.23
N CYS A 7 -25.42 11.15 -15.52
CA CYS A 7 -24.98 10.91 -16.89
C CYS A 7 -26.02 10.07 -17.63
N PRO A 8 -26.51 10.49 -18.81
CA PRO A 8 -27.47 9.70 -19.57
C PRO A 8 -26.81 8.37 -20.00
N GLY A 9 -27.39 7.25 -19.60
CA GLY A 9 -26.96 5.92 -19.99
C GLY A 9 -26.46 5.00 -18.87
N TRP A 10 -26.41 5.46 -17.62
CA TRP A 10 -26.02 4.62 -16.49
C TRP A 10 -27.24 4.18 -15.66
N ASP A 11 -27.61 2.94 -15.80
CA ASP A 11 -28.64 2.30 -14.96
C ASP A 11 -27.96 1.61 -13.77
N TYR A 12 -27.88 2.32 -12.63
CA TYR A 12 -27.33 1.79 -11.37
C TYR A 12 -28.13 0.61 -10.79
N LYS A 13 -29.32 0.32 -11.32
CA LYS A 13 -30.19 -0.76 -10.83
C LYS A 13 -29.84 -2.11 -11.39
N ASN A 14 -29.03 -2.18 -12.45
CA ASN A 14 -28.63 -3.43 -13.11
C ASN A 14 -27.17 -3.83 -12.89
N LEU A 15 -26.48 -3.21 -11.94
CA LEU A 15 -25.24 -3.77 -11.39
C LEU A 15 -25.65 -4.92 -10.45
N SER A 16 -26.05 -6.06 -11.02
CA SER A 16 -26.01 -7.32 -10.30
C SER A 16 -24.55 -7.56 -9.95
N ASN A 17 -24.18 -7.26 -8.69
CA ASN A 17 -22.96 -7.83 -8.12
C ASN A 17 -23.08 -9.33 -8.37
N PRO A 18 -22.17 -9.97 -9.11
CA PRO A 18 -22.14 -11.43 -9.15
C PRO A 18 -21.98 -11.84 -7.69
N GLU A 19 -22.92 -12.67 -7.21
CA GLU A 19 -22.80 -13.34 -5.91
C GLU A 19 -21.37 -13.84 -5.80
N PRO A 20 -20.62 -13.54 -4.69
CA PRO A 20 -19.27 -14.02 -4.55
C PRO A 20 -19.31 -15.53 -4.59
N SER A 21 -18.84 -16.11 -5.69
CA SER A 21 -18.59 -17.55 -5.71
C SER A 21 -17.58 -17.83 -4.60
N ASN A 22 -17.90 -18.73 -3.71
CA ASN A 22 -17.18 -19.02 -2.47
C ASN A 22 -15.74 -19.55 -2.69
N ASN A 23 -15.19 -19.43 -3.90
CA ASN A 23 -13.91 -20.01 -4.32
C ASN A 23 -12.98 -19.03 -5.06
N ASP A 24 -13.33 -17.75 -5.22
CA ASP A 24 -12.49 -16.79 -5.93
C ASP A 24 -11.45 -16.17 -4.98
N HIS A 25 -10.30 -16.83 -4.88
CA HIS A 25 -9.13 -16.24 -4.25
C HIS A 25 -8.61 -15.06 -5.09
N VAL A 26 -8.70 -13.88 -4.55
CA VAL A 26 -8.20 -12.64 -5.16
C VAL A 26 -7.20 -11.99 -4.24
N ASN A 27 -5.93 -11.97 -4.64
CA ASN A 27 -4.91 -11.15 -3.99
C ASN A 27 -4.40 -10.12 -5.00
N ILE A 28 -4.55 -8.84 -4.68
CA ILE A 28 -4.17 -7.74 -5.60
C ILE A 28 -2.69 -7.82 -6.01
N ALA A 29 -1.79 -8.32 -5.17
CA ALA A 29 -0.39 -8.50 -5.52
C ALA A 29 -0.15 -9.53 -6.62
N SER A 30 -1.11 -10.44 -6.89
CA SER A 30 -0.99 -11.42 -7.96
C SER A 30 -0.86 -10.79 -9.36
N TYR A 31 -1.39 -9.56 -9.52
CA TYR A 31 -1.22 -8.80 -10.75
C TYR A 31 0.25 -8.45 -11.00
N LEU A 32 0.99 -8.02 -9.97
CA LEU A 32 2.43 -7.78 -10.09
C LEU A 32 3.16 -9.05 -10.49
N THR A 33 2.94 -10.16 -9.79
CA THR A 33 3.62 -11.43 -10.06
C THR A 33 3.33 -11.94 -11.49
N ARG A 34 2.10 -11.76 -11.98
CA ARG A 34 1.75 -12.10 -13.36
C ARG A 34 2.46 -11.19 -14.38
N THR A 35 2.46 -9.88 -14.15
CA THR A 35 3.12 -8.92 -15.04
C THR A 35 4.64 -9.11 -15.03
N ALA A 36 5.23 -9.45 -13.89
CA ALA A 36 6.65 -9.76 -13.79
C ALA A 36 7.07 -10.98 -14.63
N LYS A 37 6.15 -11.94 -14.85
CA LYS A 37 6.38 -13.10 -15.73
C LYS A 37 6.26 -12.75 -17.22
N THR A 38 5.32 -11.89 -17.58
CA THR A 38 5.04 -11.53 -18.98
C THR A 38 5.91 -10.39 -19.50
N GLN A 39 6.26 -9.42 -18.62
CA GLN A 39 7.03 -8.22 -18.97
C GLN A 39 8.17 -7.95 -17.95
N PRO A 40 9.10 -8.90 -17.72
CA PRO A 40 10.06 -8.85 -16.61
C PRO A 40 10.97 -7.62 -16.63
N HIS A 41 11.36 -7.17 -17.82
CA HIS A 41 12.35 -6.09 -18.00
C HIS A 41 11.73 -4.71 -18.17
N LYS A 42 10.41 -4.63 -18.29
CA LYS A 42 9.72 -3.34 -18.36
C LYS A 42 9.80 -2.62 -17.02
N ARG A 43 9.97 -1.28 -17.07
CA ARG A 43 9.99 -0.44 -15.87
C ARG A 43 8.59 -0.43 -15.24
N ALA A 44 8.52 -0.84 -13.95
CA ALA A 44 7.30 -0.84 -13.17
C ALA A 44 7.11 0.48 -12.43
N VAL A 45 8.19 1.00 -11.83
CA VAL A 45 8.18 2.24 -11.06
C VAL A 45 9.44 3.02 -11.38
N VAL A 46 9.28 4.31 -11.65
CA VAL A 46 10.38 5.27 -11.82
C VAL A 46 10.23 6.35 -10.75
N TYR A 47 11.30 6.65 -10.03
CA TYR A 47 11.30 7.60 -8.93
C TYR A 47 12.46 8.59 -9.02
N PRO A 48 12.23 9.90 -8.79
CA PRO A 48 13.29 10.91 -8.74
C PRO A 48 14.12 10.74 -7.46
N ALA A 49 15.29 10.10 -7.58
CA ALA A 49 16.12 9.71 -6.44
C ALA A 49 16.91 10.89 -5.85
N SER A 50 17.44 11.78 -6.70
CA SER A 50 18.27 12.90 -6.26
C SER A 50 18.26 14.06 -7.27
N ARG A 51 18.79 15.21 -6.84
CA ARG A 51 19.08 16.34 -7.72
C ARG A 51 20.56 16.68 -7.61
N ASP A 52 21.20 16.96 -8.74
CA ASP A 52 22.55 17.47 -8.74
C ASP A 52 22.59 18.98 -8.42
N LYS A 53 23.81 19.53 -8.30
CA LYS A 53 24.03 20.98 -8.01
C LYS A 53 23.46 21.90 -9.09
N LYS A 54 23.20 21.40 -10.29
CA LYS A 54 22.60 22.13 -11.43
C LYS A 54 21.08 21.93 -11.53
N GLY A 55 20.46 21.26 -10.53
CA GLY A 55 19.03 21.01 -10.49
C GLY A 55 18.56 19.84 -11.35
N ARG A 56 19.43 19.10 -12.04
CA ARG A 56 19.07 17.96 -12.87
C ARG A 56 18.68 16.79 -11.99
N ILE A 57 17.60 16.09 -12.35
CA ILE A 57 17.06 14.98 -11.60
C ILE A 57 17.71 13.67 -12.06
N ALA A 58 18.26 12.91 -11.13
CA ALA A 58 18.64 11.53 -11.35
C ALA A 58 17.45 10.62 -10.97
N TYR A 59 17.05 9.74 -11.88
CA TYR A 59 15.96 8.81 -11.68
C TYR A 59 16.49 7.42 -11.34
N SER A 60 15.89 6.77 -10.37
CA SER A 60 16.02 5.33 -10.11
C SER A 60 14.74 4.62 -10.49
N HIS A 61 14.82 3.35 -10.85
CA HIS A 61 13.64 2.56 -11.22
C HIS A 61 13.75 1.12 -10.77
N LEU A 62 12.61 0.46 -10.71
CA LEU A 62 12.50 -0.99 -10.61
C LEU A 62 11.76 -1.50 -11.85
N THR A 63 12.22 -2.60 -12.43
CA THR A 63 11.46 -3.37 -13.41
C THR A 63 10.40 -4.20 -12.70
N PHE A 64 9.40 -4.73 -13.43
CA PHE A 64 8.40 -5.61 -12.84
C PHE A 64 9.03 -6.81 -12.14
N LYS A 65 10.04 -7.44 -12.75
CA LYS A 65 10.78 -8.54 -12.12
C LYS A 65 11.47 -8.13 -10.83
N GLN A 66 12.16 -6.98 -10.83
CA GLN A 66 12.84 -6.48 -9.64
C GLN A 66 11.86 -6.14 -8.51
N LEU A 67 10.74 -5.45 -8.85
CA LEU A 67 9.72 -5.12 -7.86
C LEU A 67 9.08 -6.38 -7.26
N ASP A 68 8.80 -7.41 -8.09
CA ASP A 68 8.25 -8.67 -7.63
C ASP A 68 9.23 -9.41 -6.71
N GLN A 69 10.50 -9.53 -7.10
CA GLN A 69 11.54 -10.18 -6.30
C GLN A 69 11.82 -9.45 -4.98
N GLU A 70 11.93 -8.13 -5.01
CA GLU A 70 12.15 -7.31 -3.81
C GLU A 70 10.96 -7.43 -2.85
N SER A 71 9.72 -7.42 -3.38
CA SER A 71 8.52 -7.60 -2.56
C SER A 71 8.39 -9.03 -2.03
N ASP A 72 8.87 -10.06 -2.73
CA ASP A 72 8.95 -11.44 -2.22
C ASP A 72 9.90 -11.52 -1.01
N CYS A 73 11.09 -10.95 -1.16
CA CYS A 73 12.09 -10.91 -0.09
C CYS A 73 11.53 -10.22 1.16
N LEU A 74 10.90 -9.04 0.99
CA LEU A 74 10.28 -8.34 2.11
C LEU A 74 9.08 -9.09 2.69
N ALA A 75 8.27 -9.79 1.86
CA ALA A 75 7.15 -10.59 2.34
C ALA A 75 7.62 -11.73 3.26
N HIS A 76 8.72 -12.41 2.91
CA HIS A 76 9.35 -13.40 3.80
C HIS A 76 9.80 -12.79 5.12
N GLY A 77 10.46 -11.62 5.08
CA GLY A 77 10.89 -10.91 6.27
C GLY A 77 9.73 -10.43 7.15
N LEU A 78 8.67 -9.92 6.53
CA LEU A 78 7.45 -9.49 7.22
C LEU A 78 6.74 -10.67 7.89
N ALA A 79 6.58 -11.78 7.17
CA ALA A 79 5.97 -12.99 7.74
C ALA A 79 6.76 -13.53 8.93
N ALA A 80 8.09 -13.58 8.82
CA ALA A 80 8.98 -13.97 9.93
C ALA A 80 8.89 -13.02 11.13
N ALA A 81 8.59 -11.73 10.89
CA ALA A 81 8.35 -10.72 11.94
C ALA A 81 6.93 -10.74 12.51
N GLY A 82 6.06 -11.68 12.09
CA GLY A 82 4.67 -11.81 12.54
C GLY A 82 3.68 -10.89 11.81
N VAL A 83 4.07 -10.30 10.67
CA VAL A 83 3.18 -9.51 9.82
C VAL A 83 2.62 -10.40 8.72
N THR A 84 1.43 -10.94 8.98
CA THR A 84 0.78 -11.97 8.17
C THR A 84 -0.65 -11.54 7.80
N HIS A 85 -1.45 -12.45 7.26
CA HIS A 85 -2.83 -12.21 6.85
C HIS A 85 -3.64 -11.49 7.93
N GLY A 86 -4.32 -10.42 7.55
CA GLY A 86 -5.16 -9.60 8.43
C GLY A 86 -4.40 -8.65 9.36
N THR A 87 -3.07 -8.74 9.46
CA THR A 87 -2.27 -7.86 10.33
C THR A 87 -2.36 -6.41 9.86
N ARG A 88 -3.02 -5.56 10.65
CA ARG A 88 -3.12 -4.12 10.35
C ARG A 88 -1.79 -3.43 10.60
N THR A 89 -1.21 -2.92 9.54
CA THR A 89 0.15 -2.38 9.52
C THR A 89 0.15 -0.92 9.13
N VAL A 90 0.44 -0.03 10.05
CA VAL A 90 0.65 1.39 9.72
C VAL A 90 1.87 1.53 8.81
N LEU A 91 1.68 2.22 7.69
CA LEU A 91 2.75 2.49 6.74
C LEU A 91 3.01 3.99 6.65
N MET A 92 4.08 4.45 7.32
CA MET A 92 4.53 5.84 7.32
C MET A 92 5.88 5.99 6.62
N VAL A 93 5.86 5.71 5.33
CA VAL A 93 7.02 5.77 4.44
C VAL A 93 6.72 6.80 3.35
N LYS A 94 7.70 7.63 3.02
CA LYS A 94 7.56 8.58 1.90
C LYS A 94 7.42 7.82 0.58
N PRO A 95 6.69 8.38 -0.42
CA PRO A 95 6.72 7.85 -1.78
C PRO A 95 8.16 7.61 -2.22
N SER A 96 8.48 6.38 -2.58
CA SER A 96 9.84 5.92 -2.94
C SER A 96 9.76 4.51 -3.50
N LEU A 97 10.85 3.97 -4.02
CA LEU A 97 10.91 2.57 -4.44
C LEU A 97 10.59 1.63 -3.27
N ASP A 98 11.08 1.95 -2.06
CA ASP A 98 10.78 1.19 -0.83
C ASP A 98 9.30 1.19 -0.49
N PHE A 99 8.59 2.31 -0.72
CA PHE A 99 7.15 2.39 -0.49
C PHE A 99 6.39 1.37 -1.35
N PHE A 100 6.68 1.35 -2.67
CA PHE A 100 6.02 0.41 -3.59
C PHE A 100 6.37 -1.04 -3.25
N THR A 101 7.63 -1.32 -2.95
CA THR A 101 8.07 -2.66 -2.56
C THR A 101 7.35 -3.14 -1.29
N LEU A 102 7.21 -2.26 -0.28
CA LEU A 102 6.52 -2.56 0.96
C LEU A 102 5.02 -2.78 0.78
N ILE A 103 4.35 -1.94 -0.03
CA ILE A 103 2.91 -2.11 -0.31
C ILE A 103 2.66 -3.49 -0.94
N PHE A 104 3.44 -3.88 -1.96
CA PHE A 104 3.27 -5.19 -2.58
C PHE A 104 3.64 -6.34 -1.63
N ALA A 105 4.66 -6.17 -0.79
CA ALA A 105 5.02 -7.17 0.22
C ALA A 105 3.89 -7.36 1.25
N LEU A 106 3.25 -6.29 1.70
CA LEU A 106 2.09 -6.35 2.60
C LEU A 106 0.91 -7.04 1.93
N PHE A 107 0.60 -6.72 0.68
CA PHE A 107 -0.45 -7.43 -0.06
C PHE A 107 -0.12 -8.92 -0.26
N LYS A 108 1.15 -9.27 -0.56
CA LYS A 108 1.58 -10.66 -0.69
C LYS A 108 1.38 -11.45 0.60
N THR A 109 1.69 -10.86 1.75
CA THR A 109 1.44 -11.50 3.06
C THR A 109 -0.03 -11.53 3.46
N GLY A 110 -0.91 -10.81 2.74
CA GLY A 110 -2.31 -10.59 3.12
C GLY A 110 -2.47 -9.65 4.32
N ALA A 111 -1.41 -8.93 4.70
CA ALA A 111 -1.49 -7.89 5.73
C ALA A 111 -2.23 -6.66 5.18
N VAL A 112 -2.80 -5.89 6.09
CA VAL A 112 -3.64 -4.73 5.77
C VAL A 112 -2.85 -3.44 6.00
N PRO A 113 -2.28 -2.80 4.98
CA PRO A 113 -1.67 -1.48 5.13
C PRO A 113 -2.70 -0.45 5.58
N VAL A 114 -2.34 0.30 6.62
CA VAL A 114 -3.07 1.46 7.12
C VAL A 114 -2.29 2.69 6.70
N VAL A 115 -2.84 3.44 5.77
CA VAL A 115 -2.21 4.63 5.20
C VAL A 115 -2.99 5.87 5.62
N VAL A 116 -2.26 6.87 6.09
CA VAL A 116 -2.85 8.10 6.62
C VAL A 116 -2.18 9.29 5.93
N ASP A 117 -2.98 10.26 5.52
CA ASP A 117 -2.48 11.52 4.97
C ASP A 117 -1.67 12.29 6.03
N PRO A 118 -0.36 12.49 5.84
CA PRO A 118 0.46 13.25 6.79
C PRO A 118 0.05 14.72 6.88
N GLY A 119 -0.64 15.24 5.87
CA GLY A 119 -1.15 16.62 5.84
C GLY A 119 -2.28 16.91 6.85
N MET A 120 -2.90 15.87 7.41
CA MET A 120 -4.00 16.08 8.39
C MET A 120 -3.56 16.57 9.78
N GLY A 121 -2.27 16.64 10.02
CA GLY A 121 -1.67 17.02 11.31
C GLY A 121 -1.58 15.86 12.30
N ILE A 122 -0.62 15.97 13.22
CA ILE A 122 -0.20 14.87 14.11
C ILE A 122 -1.36 14.35 14.97
N GLN A 123 -2.16 15.22 15.59
CA GLN A 123 -3.23 14.79 16.49
C GLN A 123 -4.30 13.96 15.80
N ARG A 124 -4.74 14.38 14.59
CA ARG A 124 -5.72 13.62 13.78
C ARG A 124 -5.13 12.31 13.30
N MET A 125 -3.91 12.34 12.81
CA MET A 125 -3.17 11.16 12.34
C MET A 125 -3.06 10.09 13.44
N VAL A 126 -2.68 10.49 14.65
CA VAL A 126 -2.57 9.59 15.81
C VAL A 126 -3.94 9.03 16.19
N GLY A 127 -5.01 9.82 16.07
CA GLY A 127 -6.39 9.35 16.24
C GLY A 127 -6.79 8.27 15.24
N CYS A 128 -6.37 8.40 13.96
CA CYS A 128 -6.56 7.37 12.93
C CYS A 128 -5.84 6.06 13.30
N PHE A 129 -4.61 6.15 13.79
CA PHE A 129 -3.87 4.96 14.25
C PHE A 129 -4.59 4.26 15.39
N LYS A 130 -5.06 5.01 16.38
CA LYS A 130 -5.82 4.42 17.49
C LYS A 130 -7.08 3.70 17.00
N SER A 131 -7.84 4.31 16.09
CA SER A 131 -9.08 3.72 15.57
C SER A 131 -8.85 2.47 14.71
N SER A 132 -7.73 2.41 13.98
CA SER A 132 -7.38 1.25 13.15
C SER A 132 -6.85 0.06 13.96
N ARG A 133 -6.48 0.24 15.24
CA ARG A 133 -5.87 -0.79 16.10
C ARG A 133 -4.74 -1.55 15.40
N PRO A 134 -3.65 -0.89 14.99
CA PRO A 134 -2.59 -1.53 14.23
C PRO A 134 -1.79 -2.49 15.12
N GLU A 135 -1.31 -3.56 14.51
CA GLU A 135 -0.49 -4.58 15.16
C GLU A 135 0.98 -4.48 14.74
N ALA A 136 1.22 -3.84 13.61
CA ALA A 136 2.56 -3.53 13.13
C ALA A 136 2.68 -2.08 12.68
N PHE A 137 3.90 -1.56 12.71
CA PHE A 137 4.23 -0.20 12.31
C PHE A 137 5.52 -0.20 11.47
N ILE A 138 5.42 0.31 10.26
CA ILE A 138 6.54 0.51 9.35
C ILE A 138 6.67 2.00 9.08
N GLY A 139 7.79 2.59 9.44
CA GLY A 139 7.95 4.04 9.29
C GLY A 139 9.39 4.51 9.13
N ILE A 140 9.52 5.71 8.58
CA ILE A 140 10.80 6.44 8.57
C ILE A 140 11.17 6.87 9.99
N PRO A 141 12.46 7.25 10.27
CA PRO A 141 12.88 7.63 11.61
C PRO A 141 12.01 8.72 12.25
N LEU A 142 11.60 9.74 11.49
CA LEU A 142 10.72 10.80 12.00
C LEU A 142 9.36 10.27 12.48
N ALA A 143 8.81 9.27 11.79
CA ALA A 143 7.56 8.62 12.20
C ALA A 143 7.70 7.85 13.53
N HIS A 144 8.89 7.29 13.78
CA HIS A 144 9.18 6.64 15.06
C HIS A 144 9.35 7.63 16.22
N VAL A 145 9.73 8.89 15.97
CA VAL A 145 9.71 9.94 16.99
C VAL A 145 8.28 10.19 17.48
N VAL A 146 7.29 10.16 16.58
CA VAL A 146 5.87 10.34 16.94
C VAL A 146 5.43 9.29 17.97
N ARG A 147 5.87 8.03 17.83
CA ARG A 147 5.51 6.97 18.79
C ARG A 147 6.10 7.21 20.18
N THR A 148 7.27 7.82 20.27
CA THR A 148 7.91 8.12 21.56
C THR A 148 7.21 9.27 22.29
N VAL A 149 6.66 10.22 21.54
CA VAL A 149 5.90 11.35 22.08
C VAL A 149 4.46 10.94 22.42
N TYR A 150 3.87 10.01 21.66
CA TYR A 150 2.47 9.57 21.79
C TYR A 150 2.32 8.07 22.03
N PRO A 151 2.96 7.45 23.03
CA PRO A 151 2.99 6.00 23.20
C PRO A 151 1.61 5.38 23.43
N GLY A 152 0.66 6.14 23.98
CA GLY A 152 -0.70 5.66 24.26
C GLY A 152 -1.52 5.23 23.05
N PHE A 153 -1.16 5.68 21.85
CA PHE A 153 -1.89 5.39 20.63
C PHE A 153 -1.40 4.13 19.89
N PHE A 154 -0.26 3.61 20.32
CA PHE A 154 0.40 2.45 19.69
C PHE A 154 0.40 1.20 20.59
N LYS A 155 -0.49 1.14 21.57
CA LYS A 155 -0.54 0.03 22.54
C LYS A 155 -0.76 -1.36 21.92
N THR A 156 -1.37 -1.42 20.74
CA THR A 156 -1.64 -2.66 20.02
C THR A 156 -0.48 -3.12 19.13
N VAL A 157 0.51 -2.24 18.89
CA VAL A 157 1.62 -2.52 18.00
C VAL A 157 2.63 -3.43 18.65
N LYS A 158 2.84 -4.60 18.07
CA LYS A 158 3.81 -5.62 18.50
C LYS A 158 5.09 -5.57 17.68
N THR A 159 4.98 -5.31 16.37
CA THR A 159 6.09 -5.31 15.42
C THR A 159 6.42 -3.91 14.93
N TRP A 160 7.69 -3.53 15.07
CA TRP A 160 8.20 -2.21 14.70
C TRP A 160 9.28 -2.35 13.65
N ILE A 161 9.14 -1.64 12.53
CA ILE A 161 10.09 -1.72 11.40
C ILE A 161 10.46 -0.28 11.00
N THR A 162 11.76 0.00 10.98
CA THR A 162 12.31 1.29 10.56
C THR A 162 12.80 1.22 9.12
N VAL A 163 12.31 2.12 8.28
CA VAL A 163 12.81 2.34 6.91
C VAL A 163 13.90 3.40 6.95
N GLY A 164 15.12 3.02 6.60
CA GLY A 164 16.30 3.85 6.75
C GLY A 164 17.07 3.61 8.07
N ARG A 165 17.85 4.58 8.49
CA ARG A 165 18.70 4.46 9.68
C ARG A 165 17.89 4.44 10.96
N ARG A 166 17.96 3.35 11.72
CA ARG A 166 17.38 3.26 13.06
C ARG A 166 18.22 4.06 14.05
N TRP A 167 17.57 4.83 14.93
CA TRP A 167 18.25 5.60 15.98
C TRP A 167 18.27 4.80 17.30
N PHE A 168 17.74 5.35 18.39
CA PHE A 168 17.81 4.79 19.76
C PHE A 168 16.67 3.83 20.11
N TRP A 169 15.65 3.69 19.26
CA TRP A 169 14.53 2.78 19.52
C TRP A 169 14.77 1.36 19.01
N GLY A 170 14.12 0.40 19.66
CA GLY A 170 14.15 -1.02 19.24
C GLY A 170 13.33 -1.31 17.99
N GLY A 171 13.27 -2.59 17.62
CA GLY A 171 12.56 -3.12 16.46
C GLY A 171 13.50 -3.50 15.32
N LEU A 172 12.92 -3.94 14.21
CA LEU A 172 13.64 -4.35 13.01
C LEU A 172 13.92 -3.16 12.07
N THR A 173 14.83 -3.33 11.14
CA THR A 173 15.03 -2.41 10.02
C THR A 173 14.62 -3.05 8.72
N LEU A 174 14.29 -2.24 7.70
CA LEU A 174 13.97 -2.73 6.36
C LEU A 174 15.12 -3.59 5.80
N GLU A 175 16.37 -3.19 6.05
CA GLU A 175 17.55 -3.93 5.62
C GLU A 175 17.65 -5.32 6.27
N GLN A 176 17.19 -5.47 7.52
CA GLN A 176 17.13 -6.79 8.17
C GLN A 176 16.08 -7.67 7.52
N LEU A 177 14.92 -7.11 7.12
CA LEU A 177 13.89 -7.88 6.40
C LEU A 177 14.39 -8.33 5.01
N ARG A 178 15.17 -7.52 4.32
CA ARG A 178 15.78 -7.84 3.01
C ARG A 178 16.80 -8.98 3.06
N ARG A 179 17.30 -9.34 4.23
CA ARG A 179 18.20 -10.49 4.39
C ARG A 179 17.50 -11.84 4.30
N SER A 180 16.18 -11.85 4.22
CA SER A 180 15.41 -13.07 4.01
C SER A 180 15.75 -13.69 2.65
N PRO A 181 15.72 -15.03 2.52
CA PRO A 181 16.10 -15.69 1.28
C PRO A 181 15.22 -15.23 0.12
N GLY A 182 15.85 -14.85 -0.99
CA GLY A 182 15.21 -14.35 -2.21
C GLY A 182 14.43 -15.43 -2.99
N ARG A 183 13.63 -16.22 -2.30
CA ARG A 183 12.73 -17.21 -2.90
C ARG A 183 11.40 -16.52 -3.24
N SER A 184 10.73 -17.01 -4.28
CA SER A 184 9.36 -16.60 -4.59
C SER A 184 8.46 -16.77 -3.36
N TYR A 185 7.64 -15.75 -3.08
CA TYR A 185 6.66 -15.78 -2.00
C TYR A 185 5.28 -16.11 -2.58
N ALA A 186 4.65 -17.16 -2.09
CA ALA A 186 3.28 -17.46 -2.47
C ALA A 186 2.33 -16.44 -1.83
N CYS A 187 1.62 -15.66 -2.66
CA CYS A 187 0.64 -14.71 -2.15
C CYS A 187 -0.36 -15.39 -1.23
N ALA A 188 -0.69 -14.73 -0.13
CA ALA A 188 -1.72 -15.20 0.78
C ALA A 188 -3.04 -15.44 0.03
N LYS A 189 -3.72 -16.52 0.39
CA LYS A 189 -5.04 -16.85 -0.15
C LYS A 189 -6.08 -15.93 0.47
N THR A 190 -6.34 -14.79 -0.16
CA THR A 190 -7.34 -13.82 0.24
C THR A 190 -8.59 -13.96 -0.61
N GLY A 191 -9.76 -13.76 -0.01
CA GLY A 191 -11.03 -13.67 -0.71
C GLY A 191 -11.31 -12.26 -1.22
N ARG A 192 -12.29 -12.11 -2.13
CA ARG A 192 -12.71 -10.79 -2.64
C ARG A 192 -13.16 -9.84 -1.53
N GLY A 193 -13.79 -10.36 -0.47
CA GLY A 193 -14.26 -9.57 0.68
C GLY A 193 -13.19 -9.24 1.71
N ASP A 194 -12.02 -9.86 1.66
CA ASP A 194 -10.95 -9.61 2.63
C ASP A 194 -10.42 -8.20 2.50
N THR A 195 -10.20 -7.56 3.64
CA THR A 195 -9.66 -6.19 3.68
C THR A 195 -8.25 -6.17 3.11
N ALA A 196 -8.05 -5.36 2.09
CA ALA A 196 -6.75 -5.16 1.44
C ALA A 196 -6.02 -3.92 1.97
N ALA A 197 -6.76 -2.83 2.29
CA ALA A 197 -6.17 -1.61 2.81
C ALA A 197 -7.17 -0.78 3.63
N ILE A 198 -6.67 0.06 4.54
CA ILE A 198 -7.44 1.08 5.25
C ILE A 198 -6.80 2.43 4.98
N LEU A 199 -7.55 3.35 4.38
CA LEU A 199 -7.07 4.66 3.97
C LEU A 199 -7.78 5.75 4.73
N PHE A 200 -7.03 6.61 5.41
CA PHE A 200 -7.58 7.77 6.09
C PHE A 200 -7.28 9.02 5.27
N THR A 201 -8.33 9.69 4.84
CA THR A 201 -8.25 10.96 4.14
C THR A 201 -8.83 12.09 4.98
N THR A 202 -8.36 13.32 4.74
CA THR A 202 -8.95 14.51 5.33
C THR A 202 -10.29 14.78 4.67
N GLY A 203 -11.38 14.44 5.36
CA GLY A 203 -12.70 14.94 4.98
C GLY A 203 -12.79 16.44 5.23
N SER A 204 -13.51 17.17 4.38
CA SER A 204 -13.72 18.64 4.52
C SER A 204 -14.47 19.01 5.80
N THR A 205 -15.18 18.07 6.42
CA THR A 205 -16.03 18.31 7.60
C THR A 205 -15.95 17.14 8.58
N GLY A 206 -15.31 17.35 9.74
CA GLY A 206 -15.38 16.41 10.85
C GLY A 206 -14.13 15.54 11.07
N PRO A 207 -14.23 14.50 11.93
CA PRO A 207 -13.13 13.60 12.21
C PRO A 207 -12.74 12.79 10.98
N ALA A 208 -11.46 12.47 10.85
CA ALA A 208 -10.95 11.66 9.74
C ALA A 208 -11.68 10.31 9.67
N LYS A 209 -12.16 9.97 8.48
CA LYS A 209 -12.84 8.69 8.23
C LYS A 209 -11.88 7.74 7.52
N GLY A 210 -11.82 6.49 7.99
CA GLY A 210 -11.07 5.43 7.32
C GLY A 210 -11.95 4.73 6.29
N ALA A 211 -11.55 4.78 5.02
CA ALA A 211 -12.13 3.96 3.97
C ALA A 211 -11.48 2.58 3.99
N VAL A 212 -12.30 1.53 4.06
CA VAL A 212 -11.85 0.14 4.03
C VAL A 212 -11.99 -0.37 2.59
N TYR A 213 -10.88 -0.78 2.00
CA TYR A 213 -10.84 -1.38 0.67
C TYR A 213 -10.62 -2.88 0.78
N SER A 214 -11.43 -3.65 0.07
CA SER A 214 -11.21 -5.10 -0.08
C SER A 214 -10.34 -5.39 -1.31
N HIS A 215 -9.80 -6.62 -1.37
CA HIS A 215 -9.12 -7.10 -2.57
C HIS A 215 -10.05 -7.08 -3.79
N GLY A 216 -11.33 -7.36 -3.60
CA GLY A 216 -12.35 -7.27 -4.64
C GLY A 216 -12.61 -5.85 -5.14
N ASN A 217 -12.54 -4.84 -4.26
CA ASN A 217 -12.65 -3.44 -4.68
C ASN A 217 -11.51 -3.06 -5.62
N PHE A 218 -10.27 -3.38 -5.27
CA PHE A 218 -9.11 -3.12 -6.13
C PHE A 218 -9.18 -3.87 -7.45
N ASP A 219 -9.58 -5.15 -7.44
CA ASP A 219 -9.74 -5.95 -8.65
C ASP A 219 -10.77 -5.33 -9.61
N ALA A 220 -11.93 -4.92 -9.08
CA ALA A 220 -12.96 -4.25 -9.86
C ALA A 220 -12.50 -2.90 -10.40
N GLN A 221 -11.84 -2.09 -9.57
CA GLN A 221 -11.32 -0.78 -9.94
C GLN A 221 -10.28 -0.89 -11.07
N LEU A 222 -9.32 -1.81 -10.97
CA LEU A 222 -8.33 -2.03 -12.03
C LEU A 222 -8.98 -2.38 -13.37
N LYS A 223 -9.95 -3.30 -13.36
CA LYS A 223 -10.68 -3.71 -14.57
C LYS A 223 -11.44 -2.54 -15.19
N GLN A 224 -12.12 -1.75 -14.36
CA GLN A 224 -12.88 -0.59 -14.83
C GLN A 224 -11.97 0.49 -15.39
N ILE A 225 -10.88 0.85 -14.70
CA ILE A 225 -9.92 1.84 -15.17
C ILE A 225 -9.32 1.41 -16.51
N GLN A 226 -8.88 0.15 -16.62
CA GLN A 226 -8.34 -0.40 -17.86
C GLN A 226 -9.34 -0.29 -19.01
N THR A 227 -10.60 -0.62 -18.77
CA THR A 227 -11.67 -0.57 -19.80
C THR A 227 -12.03 0.85 -20.19
N HIS A 228 -12.24 1.74 -19.20
CA HIS A 228 -12.72 3.10 -19.46
C HIS A 228 -11.65 4.00 -20.09
N LEU A 229 -10.41 3.86 -19.66
CA LEU A 229 -9.29 4.65 -20.18
C LEU A 229 -8.61 3.96 -21.38
N ASN A 230 -9.08 2.76 -21.77
CA ASN A 230 -8.49 1.97 -22.86
C ASN A 230 -6.97 1.83 -22.70
N MET A 231 -6.50 1.63 -21.44
CA MET A 231 -5.09 1.62 -21.10
C MET A 231 -4.37 0.46 -21.77
N SER A 232 -3.31 0.76 -22.49
CA SER A 232 -2.43 -0.22 -23.14
C SER A 232 -1.23 -0.56 -22.25
N SER A 233 -0.56 -1.67 -22.59
CA SER A 233 0.65 -2.08 -21.86
C SER A 233 1.84 -1.12 -22.05
N ASP A 234 1.80 -0.23 -23.03
CA ASP A 234 2.93 0.67 -23.37
C ASP A 234 2.83 2.05 -22.73
N GLU A 235 1.74 2.32 -22.05
CA GLU A 235 1.53 3.59 -21.38
C GLU A 235 2.38 3.75 -20.12
N ILE A 236 2.70 5.02 -19.83
CA ILE A 236 3.38 5.44 -18.62
C ILE A 236 2.45 6.41 -17.89
N ASP A 237 2.02 6.02 -16.69
CA ASP A 237 1.24 6.89 -15.83
C ASP A 237 2.15 7.78 -14.97
N LEU A 238 1.83 9.08 -14.93
CA LEU A 238 2.44 10.03 -14.02
C LEU A 238 1.47 10.34 -12.89
N SER A 239 1.69 9.72 -11.73
CA SER A 239 0.89 10.03 -10.55
C SER A 239 1.08 11.48 -10.12
N THR A 240 0.05 12.30 -10.35
CA THR A 240 0.01 13.72 -9.99
C THR A 240 -0.61 13.95 -8.61
N PHE A 241 -1.30 12.94 -8.08
CA PHE A 241 -1.88 12.97 -6.74
C PHE A 241 -1.00 12.25 -5.73
N PRO A 242 -1.11 12.59 -4.44
CA PRO A 242 -0.46 11.83 -3.39
C PRO A 242 -0.90 10.36 -3.41
N LEU A 243 0.05 9.42 -3.29
CA LEU A 243 -0.22 7.98 -3.41
C LEU A 243 -1.28 7.47 -2.41
N PHE A 244 -1.42 8.13 -1.27
CA PHE A 244 -2.47 7.79 -0.28
C PHE A 244 -3.87 8.28 -0.67
N ALA A 245 -4.02 9.08 -1.72
CA ALA A 245 -5.31 9.59 -2.20
C ALA A 245 -5.85 8.82 -3.40
N LEU A 246 -5.09 7.87 -3.94
CA LEU A 246 -5.34 7.23 -5.23
C LEU A 246 -5.72 5.75 -5.14
N PHE A 247 -5.88 5.26 -3.94
CA PHE A 247 -6.40 3.90 -3.81
C PHE A 247 -7.90 3.89 -3.97
#